data_9738446c07ea1b564f2a4d7e314b83f5
#
_entry.id   9738446c07ea1b564f2a4d7e314b83f5
#
_cell.length_a   1.000
_cell.length_b   1.000
_cell.length_c   1.000
_cell.angle_alpha   90.00
_cell.angle_beta   90.00
_cell.angle_gamma   90.00
#
_symmetry.space_group_name_H-M   'P 1'
#
loop_
_entity.id
_entity.type
_entity.pdbx_description
1 polymer ?
#
loop_
_entity_poly.entity_id
_entity_poly.type
_entity_poly.pdbx_seq_one_letter_code
_entity_poly.pdbx_strand_id
1 'polypeptide(L)'
;MTTASVIGAGSWGTALATVLAQRGIEVKLWCRAPEQAAQMAASRENRRYLPGVTLGELITPTADLKATVQSGVILCVIPSAAMAEIADSLAKSQVPQDSILVSCTKGLERGTGRRMTEILSASLPDNPIAVLSGPNHAEEVGRQLATATVIGCNDQDIALRLQEIFTLPWFRTYTSEDVAGIELGGATKNVYAICAGISEGLGLGDNAKAALVTRGLAEMIRLGTNLGGAPETFQGLSGVGDLMVTCYSAHSRNNQVGRMLGEGKNIDAVLGSMTMVAEGVPNTVSFYEAARRAGINTPIIDQAYAVISGHKSPDIALNELLNRNPRPETDS
;
A
#
# COMPACT_ATOMS: atom_id res chain seq x y z
N MET A 1 -27.03 3.78 -12.12
CA MET A 1 -25.60 4.04 -12.43
C MET A 1 -24.79 3.70 -11.19
N THR A 2 -23.66 3.02 -11.34
CA THR A 2 -22.78 2.73 -10.21
C THR A 2 -22.11 4.04 -9.75
N THR A 3 -22.27 4.41 -8.48
CA THR A 3 -21.55 5.52 -7.86
C THR A 3 -20.40 4.97 -7.04
N ALA A 4 -19.32 5.71 -6.90
CA ALA A 4 -18.18 5.33 -6.09
C ALA A 4 -17.79 6.43 -5.11
N SER A 5 -17.16 6.01 -4.01
CA SER A 5 -16.53 6.91 -3.06
C SER A 5 -15.10 6.49 -2.81
N VAL A 6 -14.21 7.47 -2.67
CA VAL A 6 -12.81 7.27 -2.32
C VAL A 6 -12.58 7.95 -0.97
N ILE A 7 -12.35 7.14 0.05
CA ILE A 7 -12.07 7.60 1.41
C ILE A 7 -10.56 7.80 1.55
N GLY A 8 -10.12 9.05 1.45
CA GLY A 8 -8.72 9.45 1.51
C GLY A 8 -8.24 10.14 0.24
N ALA A 9 -8.19 11.47 0.24
CA ALA A 9 -7.67 12.30 -0.85
C ALA A 9 -6.15 12.53 -0.72
N GLY A 10 -5.39 11.44 -0.52
CA GLY A 10 -3.94 11.41 -0.74
C GLY A 10 -3.61 11.28 -2.22
N SER A 11 -2.33 11.10 -2.58
CA SER A 11 -1.92 10.89 -3.98
C SER A 11 -2.64 9.71 -4.62
N TRP A 12 -2.62 8.54 -3.96
CA TRP A 12 -3.21 7.31 -4.48
C TRP A 12 -4.75 7.40 -4.59
N GLY A 13 -5.43 7.90 -3.56
CA GLY A 13 -6.89 8.07 -3.62
C GLY A 13 -7.32 9.06 -4.70
N THR A 14 -6.56 10.14 -4.90
CA THR A 14 -6.82 11.08 -6.00
C THR A 14 -6.64 10.42 -7.37
N ALA A 15 -5.57 9.62 -7.56
CA ALA A 15 -5.33 8.88 -8.80
C ALA A 15 -6.46 7.86 -9.07
N LEU A 16 -6.89 7.08 -8.07
CA LEU A 16 -8.01 6.13 -8.21
C LEU A 16 -9.34 6.84 -8.53
N ALA A 17 -9.58 8.01 -7.95
CA ALA A 17 -10.77 8.81 -8.31
C ALA A 17 -10.76 9.20 -9.79
N THR A 18 -9.59 9.52 -10.37
CA THR A 18 -9.49 9.82 -11.81
C THR A 18 -9.72 8.58 -12.67
N VAL A 19 -9.23 7.40 -12.26
CA VAL A 19 -9.50 6.13 -12.95
C VAL A 19 -11.01 5.86 -13.03
N LEU A 20 -11.72 5.96 -11.91
CA LEU A 20 -13.16 5.73 -11.83
C LEU A 20 -13.95 6.76 -12.66
N ALA A 21 -13.59 8.05 -12.58
CA ALA A 21 -14.25 9.11 -13.34
C ALA A 21 -14.09 8.92 -14.86
N GLN A 22 -12.95 8.41 -15.32
CA GLN A 22 -12.74 8.08 -16.74
C GLN A 22 -13.60 6.91 -17.23
N ARG A 23 -14.08 6.05 -16.31
CA ARG A 23 -15.09 5.03 -16.61
C ARG A 23 -16.52 5.58 -16.62
N GLY A 24 -16.69 6.89 -16.48
CA GLY A 24 -18.01 7.54 -16.43
C GLY A 24 -18.73 7.36 -15.08
N ILE A 25 -18.00 7.05 -14.01
CA ILE A 25 -18.54 6.84 -12.66
C ILE A 25 -18.47 8.16 -11.89
N GLU A 26 -19.57 8.54 -11.24
CA GLU A 26 -19.58 9.65 -10.30
C GLU A 26 -18.83 9.27 -9.02
N VAL A 27 -17.85 10.10 -8.64
CA VAL A 27 -16.94 9.83 -7.54
C VAL A 27 -17.02 10.90 -6.47
N LYS A 28 -17.29 10.53 -5.24
CA LYS A 28 -17.09 11.37 -4.07
C LYS A 28 -15.70 11.13 -3.49
N LEU A 29 -14.83 12.14 -3.55
CA LEU A 29 -13.47 12.08 -3.03
C LEU A 29 -13.41 12.72 -1.66
N TRP A 30 -13.39 11.89 -0.62
CA TRP A 30 -13.38 12.36 0.76
C TRP A 30 -11.98 12.69 1.26
N CYS A 31 -11.86 13.81 1.97
CA CYS A 31 -10.69 14.17 2.77
C CYS A 31 -11.12 14.69 4.15
N ARG A 32 -10.28 14.48 5.15
CA ARG A 32 -10.58 14.86 6.53
C ARG A 32 -10.69 16.37 6.73
N ALA A 33 -9.90 17.16 5.98
CA ALA A 33 -9.83 18.62 6.14
C ALA A 33 -10.81 19.31 5.18
N PRO A 34 -11.81 20.08 5.69
CA PRO A 34 -12.76 20.83 4.85
C PRO A 34 -12.08 21.79 3.88
N GLU A 35 -10.98 22.42 4.32
CA GLU A 35 -10.21 23.37 3.53
C GLU A 35 -9.59 22.70 2.29
N GLN A 36 -9.11 21.45 2.44
CA GLN A 36 -8.58 20.65 1.33
C GLN A 36 -9.69 20.32 0.31
N ALA A 37 -10.89 19.94 0.80
CA ALA A 37 -12.04 19.68 -0.08
C ALA A 37 -12.43 20.93 -0.86
N ALA A 38 -12.56 22.07 -0.20
CA ALA A 38 -12.90 23.35 -0.82
C ALA A 38 -11.84 23.78 -1.86
N GLN A 39 -10.56 23.64 -1.53
CA GLN A 39 -9.46 23.95 -2.45
C GLN A 39 -9.48 23.07 -3.69
N MET A 40 -9.66 21.74 -3.53
CA MET A 40 -9.76 20.81 -4.65
C MET A 40 -10.99 21.10 -5.52
N ALA A 41 -12.13 21.46 -4.92
CA ALA A 41 -13.34 21.81 -5.66
C ALA A 41 -13.14 23.08 -6.50
N ALA A 42 -12.49 24.10 -5.95
CA ALA A 42 -12.24 25.37 -6.61
C ALA A 42 -11.16 25.28 -7.71
N SER A 43 -10.04 24.60 -7.43
CA SER A 43 -8.90 24.52 -8.35
C SER A 43 -9.00 23.37 -9.35
N ARG A 44 -9.91 22.42 -9.12
CA ARG A 44 -9.99 21.14 -9.84
C ARG A 44 -8.66 20.38 -9.88
N GLU A 45 -7.89 20.47 -8.79
CA GLU A 45 -6.56 19.84 -8.65
C GLU A 45 -6.25 19.57 -7.19
N ASN A 46 -5.63 18.42 -6.90
CA ASN A 46 -5.05 18.13 -5.58
C ASN A 46 -3.58 18.54 -5.55
N ARG A 47 -3.29 19.84 -5.51
CA ARG A 47 -1.93 20.40 -5.59
C ARG A 47 -0.98 19.88 -4.53
N ARG A 48 -1.51 19.53 -3.35
CA ARG A 48 -0.69 19.07 -2.23
C ARG A 48 -0.17 17.65 -2.44
N TYR A 49 -0.99 16.76 -3.01
CA TYR A 49 -0.70 15.32 -3.02
C TYR A 49 -0.52 14.74 -4.43
N LEU A 50 -1.10 15.34 -5.44
CA LEU A 50 -0.99 14.89 -6.83
C LEU A 50 -1.02 16.10 -7.79
N PRO A 51 0.02 16.95 -7.77
CA PRO A 51 0.07 18.14 -8.62
C PRO A 51 0.12 17.76 -10.11
N GLY A 52 -0.48 18.61 -10.95
CA GLY A 52 -0.52 18.46 -12.41
C GLY A 52 -1.57 17.47 -12.91
N VAL A 53 -2.45 16.95 -12.04
CA VAL A 53 -3.56 16.07 -12.41
C VAL A 53 -4.89 16.78 -12.19
N THR A 54 -5.60 17.04 -13.29
CA THR A 54 -6.91 17.70 -13.26
C THR A 54 -8.00 16.73 -12.81
N LEU A 55 -8.80 17.14 -11.84
CA LEU A 55 -9.97 16.40 -11.38
C LEU A 55 -11.12 16.61 -12.38
N GLY A 56 -11.55 15.55 -13.06
CA GLY A 56 -12.68 15.56 -14.00
C GLY A 56 -13.99 15.96 -13.32
N GLU A 57 -14.99 16.38 -14.12
CA GLU A 57 -16.29 16.90 -13.62
C GLU A 57 -17.05 15.89 -12.74
N LEU A 58 -16.87 14.59 -12.99
CA LEU A 58 -17.50 13.53 -12.21
C LEU A 58 -16.88 13.34 -10.80
N ILE A 59 -15.80 14.05 -10.46
CA ILE A 59 -15.19 13.98 -9.13
C ILE A 59 -15.67 15.13 -8.27
N THR A 60 -16.31 14.80 -7.15
CA THR A 60 -16.78 15.77 -6.14
C THR A 60 -15.95 15.64 -4.87
N PRO A 61 -14.99 16.55 -4.60
CA PRO A 61 -14.29 16.60 -3.32
C PRO A 61 -15.25 16.95 -2.19
N THR A 62 -15.13 16.26 -1.04
CA THR A 62 -15.97 16.48 0.13
C THR A 62 -15.22 16.17 1.43
N ALA A 63 -15.61 16.84 2.52
CA ALA A 63 -15.18 16.49 3.88
C ALA A 63 -16.32 15.80 4.68
N ASP A 64 -17.51 15.66 4.09
CA ASP A 64 -18.63 14.96 4.71
C ASP A 64 -18.53 13.46 4.43
N LEU A 65 -18.12 12.69 5.45
CA LEU A 65 -18.02 11.24 5.36
C LEU A 65 -19.40 10.59 5.12
N LYS A 66 -20.46 11.14 5.73
CA LYS A 66 -21.82 10.59 5.57
C LYS A 66 -22.31 10.70 4.13
N ALA A 67 -21.90 11.74 3.40
CA ALA A 67 -22.24 11.86 1.99
C ALA A 67 -21.62 10.78 1.11
N THR A 68 -20.56 10.09 1.58
CA THR A 68 -19.83 9.07 0.80
C THR A 68 -20.39 7.66 0.95
N VAL A 69 -21.11 7.35 2.03
CA VAL A 69 -21.47 5.96 2.37
C VAL A 69 -22.56 5.35 1.49
N GLN A 70 -23.32 6.18 0.74
CA GLN A 70 -24.39 5.72 -0.14
C GLN A 70 -23.89 5.32 -1.55
N SER A 71 -22.62 5.00 -1.68
CA SER A 71 -22.02 4.59 -2.95
C SER A 71 -21.97 3.08 -3.08
N GLY A 72 -22.21 2.56 -4.29
CA GLY A 72 -22.15 1.12 -4.54
C GLY A 72 -20.74 0.52 -4.41
N VAL A 73 -19.69 1.36 -4.53
CA VAL A 73 -18.29 0.96 -4.29
C VAL A 73 -17.60 2.02 -3.43
N ILE A 74 -16.97 1.60 -2.35
CA ILE A 74 -16.27 2.47 -1.39
C ILE A 74 -14.82 2.01 -1.28
N LEU A 75 -13.89 2.85 -1.75
CA LEU A 75 -12.46 2.60 -1.67
C LEU A 75 -11.89 3.22 -0.39
N CYS A 76 -11.22 2.42 0.43
CA CYS A 76 -10.45 2.88 1.59
C CYS A 76 -9.00 3.09 1.19
N VAL A 77 -8.57 4.35 1.04
CA VAL A 77 -7.24 4.77 0.55
C VAL A 77 -6.59 5.69 1.57
N ILE A 78 -6.44 5.19 2.77
CA ILE A 78 -5.99 5.93 3.96
C ILE A 78 -4.71 5.30 4.53
N PRO A 79 -3.98 5.99 5.40
CA PRO A 79 -2.90 5.34 6.14
C PRO A 79 -3.39 4.14 6.96
N SER A 80 -2.56 3.09 7.04
CA SER A 80 -2.90 1.84 7.75
C SER A 80 -3.33 2.07 9.20
N ALA A 81 -2.68 3.02 9.89
CA ALA A 81 -3.00 3.39 11.26
C ALA A 81 -4.41 4.01 11.43
N ALA A 82 -5.04 4.51 10.37
CA ALA A 82 -6.37 5.11 10.42
C ALA A 82 -7.49 4.12 10.03
N MET A 83 -7.15 2.89 9.62
CA MET A 83 -8.14 1.95 9.07
C MET A 83 -9.21 1.59 10.09
N ALA A 84 -8.87 1.27 11.33
CA ALA A 84 -9.82 0.90 12.35
C ALA A 84 -10.82 2.03 12.67
N GLU A 85 -10.32 3.27 12.85
CA GLU A 85 -11.15 4.45 13.10
C GLU A 85 -12.13 4.73 11.96
N ILE A 86 -11.65 4.62 10.72
CA ILE A 86 -12.51 4.84 9.53
C ILE A 86 -13.51 3.70 9.37
N ALA A 87 -13.12 2.45 9.56
CA ALA A 87 -14.05 1.30 9.50
C ALA A 87 -15.18 1.44 10.51
N ASP A 88 -14.89 1.83 11.75
CA ASP A 88 -15.89 2.11 12.78
C ASP A 88 -16.80 3.30 12.42
N SER A 89 -16.22 4.33 11.80
CA SER A 89 -16.99 5.50 11.36
C SER A 89 -17.93 5.16 10.20
N LEU A 90 -17.49 4.32 9.26
CA LEU A 90 -18.33 3.79 8.17
C LEU A 90 -19.47 2.93 8.72
N ALA A 91 -19.20 2.02 9.66
CA ALA A 91 -20.21 1.18 10.28
C ALA A 91 -21.31 2.01 10.98
N LYS A 92 -20.91 3.07 11.71
CA LYS A 92 -21.86 4.01 12.34
C LYS A 92 -22.65 4.85 11.35
N SER A 93 -22.19 4.97 10.11
CA SER A 93 -22.83 5.78 9.07
C SER A 93 -23.83 5.00 8.21
N GLN A 94 -24.14 3.76 8.58
CA GLN A 94 -25.13 2.91 7.90
C GLN A 94 -24.82 2.70 6.41
N VAL A 95 -23.64 2.16 6.12
CA VAL A 95 -23.28 1.73 4.77
C VAL A 95 -24.28 0.67 4.29
N PRO A 96 -24.85 0.80 3.06
CA PRO A 96 -25.72 -0.24 2.51
C PRO A 96 -24.99 -1.59 2.41
N GLN A 97 -25.67 -2.69 2.75
CA GLN A 97 -25.07 -4.03 2.80
C GLN A 97 -24.56 -4.52 1.43
N ASP A 98 -25.12 -4.01 0.33
CA ASP A 98 -24.69 -4.32 -1.03
C ASP A 98 -23.53 -3.45 -1.53
N SER A 99 -23.08 -2.48 -0.73
CA SER A 99 -21.90 -1.67 -1.04
C SER A 99 -20.62 -2.50 -0.92
N ILE A 100 -19.80 -2.51 -1.97
CA ILE A 100 -18.52 -3.20 -1.97
C ILE A 100 -17.45 -2.29 -1.36
N LEU A 101 -16.79 -2.78 -0.30
CA LEU A 101 -15.65 -2.07 0.31
C LEU A 101 -14.34 -2.58 -0.30
N VAL A 102 -13.49 -1.69 -0.78
CA VAL A 102 -12.21 -2.04 -1.40
C VAL A 102 -11.07 -1.43 -0.59
N SER A 103 -10.29 -2.27 0.07
CA SER A 103 -9.05 -1.81 0.69
C SER A 103 -7.99 -1.52 -0.38
N CYS A 104 -7.49 -0.29 -0.40
CA CYS A 104 -6.35 0.12 -1.23
C CYS A 104 -5.15 0.52 -0.35
N THR A 105 -5.22 0.19 0.94
CA THR A 105 -4.23 0.51 1.97
C THR A 105 -3.24 -0.63 2.12
N LYS A 106 -1.95 -0.31 2.17
CA LYS A 106 -0.86 -1.29 2.22
C LYS A 106 -0.22 -1.30 3.62
N GLY A 107 -0.66 -2.20 4.49
CA GLY A 107 -0.13 -2.32 5.86
C GLY A 107 -0.82 -3.38 6.70
N LEU A 108 -0.32 -3.56 7.92
CA LEU A 108 -0.94 -4.34 8.98
C LEU A 108 -1.26 -3.44 10.17
N GLU A 109 -2.31 -3.78 10.90
CA GLU A 109 -2.63 -3.13 12.16
C GLU A 109 -1.52 -3.39 13.18
N ARG A 110 -1.04 -2.33 13.81
CA ARG A 110 0.02 -2.43 14.83
C ARG A 110 -0.48 -3.19 16.06
N GLY A 111 0.37 -4.05 16.60
CA GLY A 111 0.08 -4.84 17.81
C GLY A 111 -0.71 -6.12 17.52
N THR A 112 -1.77 -6.08 16.73
CA THR A 112 -2.58 -7.27 16.39
C THR A 112 -2.05 -8.01 15.17
N GLY A 113 -1.52 -7.30 14.16
CA GLY A 113 -1.12 -7.84 12.88
C GLY A 113 -2.28 -8.15 11.94
N ARG A 114 -3.51 -7.66 12.23
CA ARG A 114 -4.65 -7.84 11.34
C ARG A 114 -4.42 -7.13 10.02
N ARG A 115 -4.85 -7.75 8.92
CA ARG A 115 -4.87 -7.16 7.59
C ARG A 115 -5.99 -6.11 7.51
N MET A 116 -5.87 -5.20 6.56
CA MET A 116 -6.84 -4.10 6.40
C MET A 116 -8.23 -4.61 6.05
N THR A 117 -8.33 -5.69 5.24
CA THR A 117 -9.61 -6.33 4.92
C THR A 117 -10.24 -7.00 6.15
N GLU A 118 -9.45 -7.58 7.05
CA GLU A 118 -9.96 -8.15 8.31
C GLU A 118 -10.54 -7.08 9.24
N ILE A 119 -9.93 -5.89 9.28
CA ILE A 119 -10.46 -4.76 10.05
C ILE A 119 -11.81 -4.31 9.46
N LEU A 120 -11.89 -4.17 8.13
CA LEU A 120 -13.15 -3.79 7.46
C LEU A 120 -14.22 -4.84 7.69
N SER A 121 -13.92 -6.13 7.53
CA SER A 121 -14.89 -7.23 7.76
C SER A 121 -15.37 -7.30 9.21
N ALA A 122 -14.52 -6.97 10.18
CA ALA A 122 -14.91 -6.96 11.58
C ALA A 122 -15.90 -5.82 11.91
N SER A 123 -15.78 -4.65 11.27
CA SER A 123 -16.66 -3.50 11.50
C SER A 123 -17.90 -3.51 10.58
N LEU A 124 -17.82 -4.15 9.42
CA LEU A 124 -18.85 -4.19 8.37
C LEU A 124 -19.03 -5.64 7.85
N PRO A 125 -19.51 -6.56 8.71
CA PRO A 125 -19.51 -7.99 8.43
C PRO A 125 -20.47 -8.43 7.30
N ASP A 126 -21.48 -7.64 7.01
CA ASP A 126 -22.49 -7.94 5.99
C ASP A 126 -22.09 -7.40 4.59
N ASN A 127 -21.02 -6.60 4.50
CA ASN A 127 -20.60 -6.01 3.25
C ASN A 127 -19.55 -6.88 2.53
N PRO A 128 -19.60 -6.97 1.20
CA PRO A 128 -18.53 -7.57 0.42
C PRO A 128 -17.23 -6.78 0.57
N ILE A 129 -16.12 -7.49 0.83
CA ILE A 129 -14.79 -6.88 1.02
C ILE A 129 -13.84 -7.36 -0.06
N ALA A 130 -13.12 -6.43 -0.67
CA ALA A 130 -12.08 -6.68 -1.66
C ALA A 130 -10.81 -5.90 -1.34
N VAL A 131 -9.71 -6.23 -2.00
CA VAL A 131 -8.45 -5.48 -1.95
C VAL A 131 -8.01 -5.12 -3.36
N LEU A 132 -7.38 -3.94 -3.53
CA LEU A 132 -6.70 -3.53 -4.76
C LEU A 132 -5.23 -3.22 -4.46
N SER A 133 -4.33 -3.89 -5.19
CA SER A 133 -2.88 -3.74 -5.03
C SER A 133 -2.16 -3.95 -6.37
N GLY A 134 -0.86 -3.66 -6.41
CA GLY A 134 -0.02 -3.83 -7.60
C GLY A 134 1.02 -2.71 -7.73
N PRO A 135 1.84 -2.72 -8.81
CA PRO A 135 2.84 -1.71 -9.10
C PRO A 135 2.17 -0.39 -9.57
N ASN A 136 1.68 0.39 -8.61
CA ASN A 136 0.81 1.54 -8.87
C ASN A 136 1.36 2.80 -8.20
N HIS A 137 2.27 3.52 -8.86
CA HIS A 137 2.64 4.88 -8.45
C HIS A 137 1.55 5.86 -8.85
N ALA A 138 1.05 6.63 -7.88
CA ALA A 138 -0.05 7.58 -8.09
C ALA A 138 0.27 8.64 -9.15
N GLU A 139 1.53 9.05 -9.22
CA GLU A 139 2.05 10.03 -10.17
C GLU A 139 1.98 9.51 -11.61
N GLU A 140 2.23 8.23 -11.82
CA GLU A 140 2.15 7.58 -13.13
C GLU A 140 0.70 7.30 -13.52
N VAL A 141 -0.11 6.78 -12.60
CA VAL A 141 -1.53 6.54 -12.79
C VAL A 141 -2.28 7.84 -13.08
N GLY A 142 -1.99 8.92 -12.35
CA GLY A 142 -2.57 10.22 -12.59
C GLY A 142 -2.25 10.81 -13.96
N ARG A 143 -1.12 10.43 -14.56
CA ARG A 143 -0.70 10.79 -15.93
C ARG A 143 -1.17 9.79 -16.98
N GLN A 144 -1.95 8.78 -16.61
CA GLN A 144 -2.48 7.73 -17.49
C GLN A 144 -1.38 6.89 -18.17
N LEU A 145 -0.25 6.69 -17.49
CA LEU A 145 0.78 5.79 -17.98
C LEU A 145 0.35 4.33 -17.81
N ALA A 146 0.81 3.47 -18.72
CA ALA A 146 0.44 2.05 -18.73
C ALA A 146 0.72 1.40 -17.36
N THR A 147 -0.31 0.89 -16.74
CA THR A 147 -0.29 0.36 -15.38
C THR A 147 -1.09 -0.95 -15.31
N ALA A 148 -0.66 -1.85 -14.45
CA ALA A 148 -1.42 -3.06 -14.13
C ALA A 148 -1.67 -3.14 -12.63
N THR A 149 -2.85 -3.67 -12.25
CA THR A 149 -3.25 -3.87 -10.86
C THR A 149 -3.94 -5.23 -10.69
N VAL A 150 -4.08 -5.68 -9.46
CA VAL A 150 -4.85 -6.88 -9.11
C VAL A 150 -5.88 -6.56 -8.05
N ILE A 151 -7.08 -7.10 -8.24
CA ILE A 151 -8.18 -7.09 -7.28
C ILE A 151 -8.25 -8.47 -6.66
N GLY A 152 -8.18 -8.51 -5.32
CA GLY A 152 -8.43 -9.71 -4.53
C GLY A 152 -9.83 -9.70 -3.94
N CYS A 153 -10.60 -10.74 -4.20
CA CYS A 153 -11.91 -10.94 -3.58
C CYS A 153 -12.24 -12.42 -3.55
N ASN A 154 -12.79 -12.92 -2.43
CA ASN A 154 -13.24 -14.32 -2.31
C ASN A 154 -14.50 -14.61 -3.15
N ASP A 155 -15.25 -13.58 -3.52
CA ASP A 155 -16.41 -13.66 -4.40
C ASP A 155 -15.99 -13.29 -5.83
N GLN A 156 -16.09 -14.27 -6.75
CA GLN A 156 -15.66 -14.11 -8.12
C GLN A 156 -16.52 -13.10 -8.90
N ASP A 157 -17.82 -13.04 -8.66
CA ASP A 157 -18.73 -12.12 -9.35
C ASP A 157 -18.41 -10.67 -8.95
N ILE A 158 -18.10 -10.45 -7.68
CA ILE A 158 -17.65 -9.15 -7.18
C ILE A 158 -16.30 -8.79 -7.76
N ALA A 159 -15.34 -9.74 -7.82
CA ALA A 159 -14.03 -9.52 -8.43
C ALA A 159 -14.16 -9.10 -9.90
N LEU A 160 -15.00 -9.78 -10.67
CA LEU A 160 -15.25 -9.46 -12.09
C LEU A 160 -15.94 -8.10 -12.25
N ARG A 161 -16.93 -7.79 -11.42
CA ARG A 161 -17.58 -6.46 -11.41
C ARG A 161 -16.58 -5.35 -11.12
N LEU A 162 -15.71 -5.52 -10.15
CA LEU A 162 -14.64 -4.55 -9.84
C LEU A 162 -13.62 -4.47 -10.98
N GLN A 163 -13.23 -5.60 -11.57
CA GLN A 163 -12.35 -5.62 -12.74
C GLN A 163 -12.91 -4.77 -13.88
N GLU A 164 -14.20 -4.90 -14.20
CA GLU A 164 -14.86 -4.08 -15.20
C GLU A 164 -14.82 -2.59 -14.86
N ILE A 165 -15.09 -2.23 -13.59
CA ILE A 165 -15.10 -0.86 -13.09
C ILE A 165 -13.72 -0.19 -13.22
N PHE A 166 -12.63 -0.93 -12.95
CA PHE A 166 -11.27 -0.37 -12.96
C PHE A 166 -10.55 -0.49 -14.29
N THR A 167 -10.98 -1.38 -15.21
CA THR A 167 -10.23 -1.59 -16.46
C THR A 167 -10.38 -0.43 -17.45
N LEU A 168 -9.24 0.14 -17.85
CA LEU A 168 -9.09 1.14 -18.91
C LEU A 168 -8.01 0.66 -19.89
N PRO A 169 -7.93 1.21 -21.13
CA PRO A 169 -6.90 0.80 -22.09
C PRO A 169 -5.46 0.87 -21.54
N TRP A 170 -5.20 1.79 -20.62
CA TRP A 170 -3.90 2.01 -19.98
C TRP A 170 -3.84 1.50 -18.53
N PHE A 171 -4.98 1.12 -17.91
CA PHE A 171 -5.05 0.59 -16.54
C PHE A 171 -5.63 -0.82 -16.55
N ARG A 172 -4.75 -1.82 -16.65
CA ARG A 172 -5.15 -3.21 -16.76
C ARG A 172 -5.38 -3.83 -15.40
N THR A 173 -6.55 -4.42 -15.20
CA THR A 173 -6.95 -5.02 -13.93
C THR A 173 -7.05 -6.54 -14.04
N TYR A 174 -6.40 -7.25 -13.13
CA TYR A 174 -6.47 -8.70 -12.96
C TYR A 174 -7.26 -9.04 -11.70
N THR A 175 -7.73 -10.27 -11.57
CA THR A 175 -8.45 -10.76 -10.39
C THR A 175 -7.71 -11.92 -9.74
N SER A 176 -7.94 -12.14 -8.44
CA SER A 176 -7.43 -13.26 -7.66
C SER A 176 -8.35 -13.52 -6.47
N GLU A 177 -8.43 -14.77 -6.02
CA GLU A 177 -9.14 -15.14 -4.78
C GLU A 177 -8.26 -15.00 -3.54
N ASP A 178 -6.93 -14.90 -3.70
CA ASP A 178 -5.98 -14.76 -2.59
C ASP A 178 -5.90 -13.33 -2.07
N VAL A 179 -6.89 -12.93 -1.31
CA VAL A 179 -6.94 -11.62 -0.63
C VAL A 179 -5.74 -11.44 0.31
N ALA A 180 -5.39 -12.50 1.05
CA ALA A 180 -4.29 -12.45 2.03
C ALA A 180 -2.94 -12.20 1.37
N GLY A 181 -2.59 -12.96 0.34
CA GLY A 181 -1.34 -12.81 -0.37
C GLY A 181 -1.19 -11.44 -1.03
N ILE A 182 -2.29 -10.90 -1.61
CA ILE A 182 -2.29 -9.56 -2.22
C ILE A 182 -2.01 -8.47 -1.19
N GLU A 183 -2.65 -8.51 -0.02
CA GLU A 183 -2.42 -7.53 1.06
C GLU A 183 -1.00 -7.64 1.62
N LEU A 184 -0.57 -8.87 1.93
CA LEU A 184 0.74 -9.13 2.52
C LEU A 184 1.88 -8.74 1.57
N GLY A 185 1.79 -9.08 0.28
CA GLY A 185 2.78 -8.67 -0.72
C GLY A 185 2.87 -7.16 -0.84
N GLY A 186 1.73 -6.48 -1.03
CA GLY A 186 1.67 -5.03 -1.15
C GLY A 186 2.13 -4.27 0.08
N ALA A 187 2.00 -4.84 1.28
CA ALA A 187 2.44 -4.22 2.53
C ALA A 187 3.92 -4.49 2.82
N THR A 188 4.37 -5.76 2.68
CA THR A 188 5.74 -6.18 3.03
C THR A 188 6.79 -5.54 2.12
N LYS A 189 6.49 -5.34 0.83
CA LYS A 189 7.40 -4.70 -0.13
C LYS A 189 7.94 -3.35 0.36
N ASN A 190 7.16 -2.64 1.16
CA ASN A 190 7.52 -1.32 1.69
C ASN A 190 8.74 -1.40 2.62
N VAL A 191 8.89 -2.51 3.36
CA VAL A 191 10.04 -2.76 4.24
C VAL A 191 11.30 -2.95 3.39
N TYR A 192 11.22 -3.79 2.36
CA TYR A 192 12.37 -4.05 1.48
C TYR A 192 12.75 -2.82 0.65
N ALA A 193 11.78 -1.95 0.34
CA ALA A 193 12.07 -0.68 -0.32
C ALA A 193 12.88 0.27 0.57
N ILE A 194 12.65 0.27 1.89
CA ILE A 194 13.53 0.99 2.84
C ILE A 194 14.94 0.38 2.82
N CYS A 195 15.05 -0.95 2.86
CA CYS A 195 16.35 -1.62 2.80
C CYS A 195 17.11 -1.34 1.49
N ALA A 196 16.40 -1.31 0.35
CA ALA A 196 16.97 -0.94 -0.94
C ALA A 196 17.48 0.51 -0.95
N GLY A 197 16.71 1.42 -0.34
CA GLY A 197 17.15 2.80 -0.14
C GLY A 197 18.38 2.91 0.76
N ILE A 198 18.44 2.16 1.86
CA ILE A 198 19.63 2.10 2.72
C ILE A 198 20.86 1.66 1.91
N SER A 199 20.72 0.61 1.07
CA SER A 199 21.79 0.15 0.18
C SER A 199 22.27 1.24 -0.77
N GLU A 200 21.36 2.06 -1.29
CA GLU A 200 21.71 3.22 -2.14
C GLU A 200 22.45 4.31 -1.34
N GLY A 201 21.92 4.67 -0.16
CA GLY A 201 22.52 5.69 0.69
C GLY A 201 23.92 5.34 1.19
N LEU A 202 24.19 4.03 1.37
CA LEU A 202 25.53 3.49 1.69
C LEU A 202 26.46 3.38 0.45
N GLY A 203 25.95 3.60 -0.75
CA GLY A 203 26.75 3.52 -1.99
C GLY A 203 27.17 2.11 -2.40
N LEU A 204 26.40 1.06 -2.06
CA LEU A 204 26.78 -0.35 -2.27
C LEU A 204 26.68 -0.82 -3.73
N GLY A 205 26.04 -0.03 -4.60
CA GLY A 205 25.88 -0.34 -6.03
C GLY A 205 24.75 -1.32 -6.35
N ASP A 206 24.59 -1.60 -7.66
CA ASP A 206 23.44 -2.32 -8.20
C ASP A 206 23.43 -3.81 -7.86
N ASN A 207 24.59 -4.46 -7.77
CA ASN A 207 24.69 -5.87 -7.43
C ASN A 207 24.17 -6.15 -6.02
N ALA A 208 24.54 -5.31 -5.05
CA ALA A 208 24.07 -5.43 -3.67
C ALA A 208 22.54 -5.20 -3.58
N LYS A 209 22.05 -4.19 -4.30
CA LYS A 209 20.62 -3.89 -4.37
C LYS A 209 19.84 -5.02 -5.02
N ALA A 210 20.31 -5.61 -6.12
CA ALA A 210 19.68 -6.74 -6.79
C ALA A 210 19.64 -7.97 -5.86
N ALA A 211 20.77 -8.30 -5.20
CA ALA A 211 20.83 -9.39 -4.23
C ALA A 211 19.85 -9.18 -3.07
N LEU A 212 19.79 -7.96 -2.51
CA LEU A 212 18.87 -7.61 -1.43
C LEU A 212 17.41 -7.79 -1.86
N VAL A 213 17.01 -7.30 -3.03
CA VAL A 213 15.64 -7.41 -3.55
C VAL A 213 15.25 -8.86 -3.80
N THR A 214 16.16 -9.67 -4.39
CA THR A 214 15.97 -11.11 -4.60
C THR A 214 15.78 -11.86 -3.28
N ARG A 215 16.64 -11.60 -2.30
CA ARG A 215 16.52 -12.22 -0.97
C ARG A 215 15.32 -11.70 -0.19
N GLY A 216 14.95 -10.42 -0.38
CA GLY A 216 13.73 -9.82 0.15
C GLY A 216 12.47 -10.49 -0.40
N LEU A 217 12.43 -10.82 -1.69
CA LEU A 217 11.32 -11.57 -2.29
C LEU A 217 11.20 -12.99 -1.66
N ALA A 218 12.31 -13.69 -1.50
CA ALA A 218 12.30 -15.01 -0.86
C ALA A 218 11.81 -14.95 0.61
N GLU A 219 12.19 -13.90 1.34
CA GLU A 219 11.71 -13.64 2.70
C GLU A 219 10.23 -13.26 2.73
N MET A 220 9.77 -12.43 1.77
CA MET A 220 8.36 -12.06 1.58
C MET A 220 7.50 -13.30 1.34
N ILE A 221 7.91 -14.19 0.43
CA ILE A 221 7.19 -15.45 0.12
C ILE A 221 7.09 -16.29 1.39
N ARG A 222 8.20 -16.53 2.07
CA ARG A 222 8.21 -17.32 3.30
C ARG A 222 7.29 -16.73 4.38
N LEU A 223 7.43 -15.45 4.68
CA LEU A 223 6.60 -14.77 5.68
C LEU A 223 5.14 -14.76 5.27
N GLY A 224 4.85 -14.33 4.04
CA GLY A 224 3.49 -14.16 3.57
C GLY A 224 2.74 -15.48 3.45
N THR A 225 3.40 -16.57 3.03
CA THR A 225 2.80 -17.90 2.99
C THR A 225 2.45 -18.40 4.40
N ASN A 226 3.32 -18.19 5.37
CA ASN A 226 3.02 -18.56 6.76
C ASN A 226 1.92 -17.69 7.39
N LEU A 227 1.64 -16.50 6.84
CA LEU A 227 0.54 -15.64 7.25
C LEU A 227 -0.74 -15.82 6.40
N GLY A 228 -0.80 -16.87 5.58
CA GLY A 228 -2.01 -17.31 4.88
C GLY A 228 -2.12 -16.89 3.41
N GLY A 229 -1.08 -16.32 2.81
CA GLY A 229 -1.04 -16.03 1.36
C GLY A 229 -0.56 -17.22 0.54
N ALA A 230 -1.01 -17.33 -0.71
CA ALA A 230 -0.51 -18.33 -1.65
C ALA A 230 0.86 -17.92 -2.23
N PRO A 231 1.85 -18.85 -2.32
CA PRO A 231 3.20 -18.53 -2.80
C PRO A 231 3.22 -17.88 -4.19
N GLU A 232 2.32 -18.27 -5.07
CA GLU A 232 2.20 -17.77 -6.44
C GLU A 232 1.82 -16.29 -6.48
N THR A 233 1.03 -15.82 -5.52
CA THR A 233 0.59 -14.42 -5.44
C THR A 233 1.77 -13.48 -5.25
N PHE A 234 2.78 -13.89 -4.49
CA PHE A 234 3.99 -13.08 -4.28
C PHE A 234 4.88 -12.99 -5.51
N GLN A 235 4.72 -13.88 -6.48
CA GLN A 235 5.39 -13.82 -7.79
C GLN A 235 4.63 -12.95 -8.80
N GLY A 236 3.44 -12.48 -8.44
CA GLY A 236 2.56 -11.66 -9.25
C GLY A 236 2.74 -10.15 -9.05
N LEU A 237 1.70 -9.41 -9.46
CA LEU A 237 1.70 -7.93 -9.46
C LEU A 237 1.82 -7.33 -8.08
N SER A 238 1.10 -7.85 -7.08
CA SER A 238 1.13 -7.33 -5.70
C SER A 238 2.37 -7.74 -4.91
N GLY A 239 3.08 -8.77 -5.36
CA GLY A 239 4.35 -9.23 -4.79
C GLY A 239 5.55 -8.63 -5.54
N VAL A 240 6.18 -9.46 -6.42
CA VAL A 240 7.41 -9.07 -7.14
C VAL A 240 7.22 -7.81 -7.98
N GLY A 241 6.07 -7.62 -8.62
CA GLY A 241 5.80 -6.45 -9.45
C GLY A 241 5.87 -5.15 -8.64
N ASP A 242 5.15 -5.09 -7.52
CA ASP A 242 5.13 -3.92 -6.63
C ASP A 242 6.43 -3.76 -5.85
N LEU A 243 7.12 -4.85 -5.52
CA LEU A 243 8.45 -4.84 -4.92
C LEU A 243 9.47 -4.16 -5.84
N MET A 244 9.54 -4.59 -7.11
CA MET A 244 10.48 -4.05 -8.10
C MET A 244 10.26 -2.54 -8.29
N VAL A 245 9.04 -2.12 -8.60
CA VAL A 245 8.78 -0.70 -8.84
C VAL A 245 9.07 0.14 -7.59
N THR A 246 8.80 -0.38 -6.39
CA THR A 246 9.00 0.38 -5.15
C THR A 246 10.48 0.47 -4.74
N CYS A 247 11.29 -0.55 -5.02
CA CYS A 247 12.72 -0.56 -4.72
C CYS A 247 13.55 0.28 -5.71
N TYR A 248 13.10 0.43 -6.96
CA TYR A 248 13.89 1.09 -8.01
C TYR A 248 13.35 2.47 -8.43
N SER A 249 12.14 2.84 -8.03
CA SER A 249 11.55 4.13 -8.43
C SER A 249 11.97 5.28 -7.53
N ALA A 250 12.30 6.41 -8.14
CA ALA A 250 12.53 7.67 -7.44
C ALA A 250 11.27 8.22 -6.75
N HIS A 251 10.07 7.79 -7.17
CA HIS A 251 8.80 8.15 -6.54
C HIS A 251 8.55 7.42 -5.23
N SER A 252 9.34 6.38 -4.91
CA SER A 252 9.15 5.59 -3.70
C SER A 252 9.56 6.34 -2.44
N ARG A 253 8.57 6.75 -1.65
CA ARG A 253 8.78 7.38 -0.34
C ARG A 253 9.57 6.48 0.62
N ASN A 254 9.33 5.18 0.56
CA ASN A 254 10.03 4.20 1.40
C ASN A 254 11.50 4.08 0.99
N ASN A 255 11.80 4.05 -0.29
CA ASN A 255 13.19 4.09 -0.77
C ASN A 255 13.88 5.40 -0.36
N GLN A 256 13.19 6.55 -0.46
CA GLN A 256 13.74 7.84 -0.01
C GLN A 256 14.05 7.84 1.48
N VAL A 257 13.16 7.29 2.34
CA VAL A 257 13.46 7.10 3.78
C VAL A 257 14.73 6.30 3.96
N GLY A 258 14.82 5.14 3.30
CA GLY A 258 15.99 4.27 3.40
C GLY A 258 17.28 4.96 2.96
N ARG A 259 17.25 5.70 1.83
CA ARG A 259 18.42 6.44 1.34
C ARG A 259 18.92 7.46 2.36
N MET A 260 18.01 8.26 2.93
CA MET A 260 18.38 9.23 3.95
C MET A 260 18.96 8.57 5.23
N LEU A 261 18.45 7.39 5.62
CA LEU A 261 19.04 6.61 6.72
C LEU A 261 20.44 6.09 6.37
N GLY A 262 20.64 5.58 5.14
CA GLY A 262 21.94 5.15 4.63
C GLY A 262 22.97 6.30 4.54
N GLU A 263 22.51 7.52 4.28
CA GLU A 263 23.31 8.77 4.31
C GLU A 263 23.65 9.23 5.75
N GLY A 264 23.20 8.50 6.78
CA GLY A 264 23.52 8.77 8.19
C GLY A 264 22.55 9.70 8.92
N LYS A 265 21.37 10.04 8.32
CA LYS A 265 20.32 10.79 9.02
C LYS A 265 19.58 9.89 10.01
N ASN A 266 19.18 10.45 11.16
CA ASN A 266 18.35 9.71 12.10
C ASN A 266 16.89 9.66 11.65
N ILE A 267 16.14 8.67 12.12
CA ILE A 267 14.74 8.41 11.69
C ILE A 267 13.81 9.60 11.99
N ASP A 268 13.95 10.28 13.11
CA ASP A 268 13.07 11.41 13.49
C ASP A 268 13.28 12.59 12.54
N ALA A 269 14.53 12.92 12.19
CA ALA A 269 14.85 13.95 11.21
C ALA A 269 14.31 13.58 9.81
N VAL A 270 14.41 12.31 9.42
CA VAL A 270 13.87 11.82 8.14
C VAL A 270 12.36 11.99 8.10
N LEU A 271 11.65 11.49 9.11
CA LEU A 271 10.17 11.56 9.15
C LEU A 271 9.67 13.00 9.27
N GLY A 272 10.37 13.86 10.02
CA GLY A 272 10.05 15.29 10.15
C GLY A 272 10.20 16.08 8.84
N SER A 273 11.02 15.62 7.90
CA SER A 273 11.20 16.23 6.57
C SER A 273 10.17 15.83 5.54
N MET A 274 9.35 14.78 5.80
CA MET A 274 8.42 14.22 4.84
C MET A 274 7.03 14.86 4.93
N THR A 275 6.45 15.23 3.80
CA THR A 275 5.07 15.74 3.71
C THR A 275 4.01 14.65 3.69
N MET A 276 4.38 13.43 3.32
CA MET A 276 3.48 12.27 3.19
C MET A 276 4.02 11.08 3.98
N VAL A 277 3.09 10.24 4.46
CA VAL A 277 3.45 9.03 5.22
C VAL A 277 4.23 8.04 4.36
N ALA A 278 5.32 7.50 4.92
CA ALA A 278 6.05 6.35 4.41
C ALA A 278 5.60 5.11 5.18
N GLU A 279 4.66 4.35 4.62
CA GLU A 279 4.06 3.16 5.26
C GLU A 279 5.09 2.07 5.61
N GLY A 280 6.24 2.07 4.98
CA GLY A 280 7.32 1.12 5.28
C GLY A 280 7.81 1.20 6.73
N VAL A 281 7.77 2.39 7.34
CA VAL A 281 8.22 2.55 8.74
C VAL A 281 7.29 1.84 9.72
N PRO A 282 5.97 2.11 9.79
CA PRO A 282 5.07 1.34 10.64
C PRO A 282 4.97 -0.13 10.21
N ASN A 283 5.02 -0.43 8.91
CA ASN A 283 4.98 -1.82 8.40
C ASN A 283 6.18 -2.63 8.88
N THR A 284 7.38 -2.04 8.97
CA THR A 284 8.55 -2.74 9.50
C THR A 284 8.30 -3.23 10.92
N VAL A 285 7.72 -2.40 11.77
CA VAL A 285 7.38 -2.78 13.15
C VAL A 285 6.33 -3.89 13.15
N SER A 286 5.23 -3.72 12.40
CA SER A 286 4.13 -4.69 12.38
C SER A 286 4.56 -6.06 11.83
N PHE A 287 5.38 -6.09 10.77
CA PHE A 287 5.89 -7.36 10.22
C PHE A 287 6.96 -8.01 11.08
N TYR A 288 7.83 -7.25 11.73
CA TYR A 288 8.75 -7.77 12.72
C TYR A 288 8.00 -8.47 13.86
N GLU A 289 6.99 -7.81 14.43
CA GLU A 289 6.16 -8.38 15.50
C GLU A 289 5.39 -9.63 15.02
N ALA A 290 4.82 -9.60 13.83
CA ALA A 290 4.10 -10.73 13.24
C ALA A 290 5.03 -11.93 13.02
N ALA A 291 6.23 -11.70 12.46
CA ALA A 291 7.23 -12.73 12.26
C ALA A 291 7.68 -13.37 13.58
N ARG A 292 7.91 -12.55 14.63
CA ARG A 292 8.26 -13.06 15.97
C ARG A 292 7.16 -13.90 16.58
N ARG A 293 5.90 -13.46 16.52
CA ARG A 293 4.75 -14.25 17.01
C ARG A 293 4.61 -15.59 16.30
N ALA A 294 4.87 -15.62 15.00
CA ALA A 294 4.77 -16.83 14.19
C ALA A 294 6.04 -17.71 14.19
N GLY A 295 7.14 -17.28 14.83
CA GLY A 295 8.40 -18.00 14.85
C GLY A 295 9.11 -18.06 13.48
N ILE A 296 8.84 -17.09 12.59
CA ILE A 296 9.35 -17.06 11.22
C ILE A 296 10.68 -16.31 11.18
N ASN A 297 11.68 -16.89 10.50
CA ASN A 297 12.98 -16.28 10.31
C ASN A 297 12.93 -15.19 9.21
N THR A 298 13.13 -13.93 9.60
CA THR A 298 13.04 -12.75 8.74
C THR A 298 14.26 -11.84 8.88
N PRO A 299 15.46 -12.31 8.48
CA PRO A 299 16.70 -11.59 8.73
C PRO A 299 16.76 -10.17 8.17
N ILE A 300 16.14 -9.90 7.02
CA ILE A 300 16.14 -8.55 6.42
C ILE A 300 15.18 -7.63 7.21
N ILE A 301 13.98 -8.10 7.53
CA ILE A 301 13.02 -7.34 8.36
C ILE A 301 13.60 -7.09 9.75
N ASP A 302 14.33 -8.05 10.33
CA ASP A 302 14.97 -7.89 11.64
C ASP A 302 15.99 -6.75 11.65
N GLN A 303 16.82 -6.67 10.61
CA GLN A 303 17.79 -5.58 10.49
C GLN A 303 17.10 -4.24 10.16
N ALA A 304 16.08 -4.26 9.29
CA ALA A 304 15.29 -3.06 9.02
C ALA A 304 14.66 -2.51 10.32
N TYR A 305 14.08 -3.38 11.14
CA TYR A 305 13.52 -3.01 12.43
C TYR A 305 14.59 -2.42 13.38
N ALA A 306 15.76 -3.06 13.48
CA ALA A 306 16.84 -2.58 14.33
C ALA A 306 17.35 -1.19 13.91
N VAL A 307 17.42 -0.91 12.60
CA VAL A 307 17.82 0.41 12.07
C VAL A 307 16.72 1.46 12.33
N ILE A 308 15.47 1.16 12.02
CA ILE A 308 14.35 2.09 12.18
C ILE A 308 14.12 2.43 13.65
N SER A 309 14.32 1.45 14.55
CA SER A 309 14.19 1.65 16.00
C SER A 309 15.42 2.30 16.65
N GLY A 310 16.44 2.65 15.87
CA GLY A 310 17.67 3.28 16.38
C GLY A 310 18.57 2.35 17.18
N HIS A 311 18.33 1.04 17.13
CA HIS A 311 19.14 0.04 17.86
C HIS A 311 20.48 -0.26 17.16
N LYS A 312 20.54 -0.04 15.84
CA LYS A 312 21.75 -0.25 15.02
C LYS A 312 21.88 0.81 13.95
N SER A 313 23.12 1.10 13.58
CA SER A 313 23.38 1.87 12.37
C SER A 313 23.23 1.00 11.11
N PRO A 314 22.95 1.59 9.93
CA PRO A 314 22.80 0.87 8.68
C PRO A 314 23.99 -0.02 8.29
N ASP A 315 25.21 0.44 8.54
CA ASP A 315 26.46 -0.29 8.27
C ASP A 315 26.63 -1.53 9.17
N ILE A 316 26.26 -1.43 10.46
CA ILE A 316 26.26 -2.58 11.38
C ILE A 316 25.23 -3.61 10.92
N ALA A 317 24.01 -3.18 10.61
CA ALA A 317 22.95 -4.05 10.12
C ALA A 317 23.35 -4.79 8.83
N LEU A 318 23.97 -4.08 7.90
CA LEU A 318 24.52 -4.65 6.67
C LEU A 318 25.60 -5.71 6.96
N ASN A 319 26.57 -5.37 7.81
CA ASN A 319 27.66 -6.29 8.15
C ASN A 319 27.12 -7.59 8.77
N GLU A 320 26.11 -7.52 9.62
CA GLU A 320 25.48 -8.72 10.18
C GLU A 320 24.78 -9.57 9.11
N LEU A 321 24.15 -8.96 8.11
CA LEU A 321 23.56 -9.72 6.99
C LEU A 321 24.64 -10.43 6.14
N LEU A 322 25.76 -9.73 5.86
CA LEU A 322 26.84 -10.25 5.05
C LEU A 322 27.64 -11.38 5.76
N ASN A 323 27.76 -11.31 7.09
CA ASN A 323 28.48 -12.30 7.89
C ASN A 323 27.62 -13.52 8.30
N ARG A 324 26.42 -13.67 7.75
CA ARG A 324 25.61 -14.89 7.96
C ARG A 324 26.29 -16.09 7.33
N ASN A 325 26.12 -17.25 7.96
CA ASN A 325 26.67 -18.50 7.42
C ASN A 325 26.17 -18.74 5.99
N PRO A 326 27.08 -19.12 5.06
CA PRO A 326 26.68 -19.54 3.72
C PRO A 326 25.68 -20.69 3.77
N ARG A 327 24.69 -20.66 2.87
CA ARG A 327 23.66 -21.69 2.76
C ARG A 327 23.24 -21.86 1.30
N PRO A 328 22.58 -22.96 0.92
CA PRO A 328 21.95 -23.08 -0.39
C PRO A 328 20.99 -21.93 -0.68
N GLU A 329 20.89 -21.52 -1.95
CA GLU A 329 20.01 -20.41 -2.34
C GLU A 329 18.54 -20.75 -2.13
N THR A 330 18.17 -22.01 -2.38
CA THR A 330 16.80 -22.54 -2.28
C THR A 330 16.41 -22.99 -0.88
N ASP A 331 17.25 -22.71 0.11
CA ASP A 331 16.96 -23.06 1.51
C ASP A 331 15.82 -22.18 2.04
N SER A 332 14.73 -22.81 2.41
CA SER A 332 13.49 -22.21 2.90
C SER A 332 13.55 -21.85 4.40
#